data_245094711267a0c4aa82be1187511adb
#
_entry.id   245094711267a0c4aa82be1187511adb
#
_cell.length_a   1.000
_cell.length_b   1.000
_cell.length_c   1.000
_cell.angle_alpha   90.00
_cell.angle_beta   90.00
_cell.angle_gamma   90.00
#
_symmetry.space_group_name_H-M   'P 1'
#
loop_
_entity.id
_entity.type
_entity.pdbx_description
1 polymer ?
#
loop_
_entity_poly.entity_id
_entity_poly.type
_entity_poly.pdbx_seq_one_letter_code
_entity_poly.pdbx_strand_id
1 'polypeptide(L)'
;MLDSYVEIDLDKIGANARAITQKYSDYKYFIAVLKGDGYGHGMEVANEMYKNGINYFAVSSLEEAQSFRKVNKDAPLLCLHPVHLSRIEEAKRLNLTIAVNELDYLKRLLDLNIDCNFKVHLQIDTGFNRLGFKDKNEVKIAVDMINGSNFVLEGIYQHFATAGIFDPHWDEQVRNFKEFTSLIDLNKIPIVHMGSSVSMLTHPKQPFTTGVRMGIAIYGYNVAPDSLSNSPKDKLRKMRNNYFIKKYNISETYFDVKIDLQPAMKMKTRILQLKKVNKGEWFGYNASYTADEDIILAILPVGYNNGIGHANHGRQVVICLLYTSPS
;
A
#
# COMPACT_ATOMS: atom_id res chain seq x y z
N MET A 1 -5.20 19.38 26.33
CA MET A 1 -5.65 19.20 24.91
C MET A 1 -4.43 19.47 24.04
N LEU A 2 -4.13 18.60 23.04
CA LEU A 2 -3.00 18.83 22.14
C LEU A 2 -3.31 20.00 21.20
N ASP A 3 -2.29 20.82 20.91
CA ASP A 3 -2.42 21.96 20.00
C ASP A 3 -2.69 21.54 18.56
N SER A 4 -2.13 20.38 18.19
CA SER A 4 -2.32 19.75 16.89
C SER A 4 -2.32 18.23 17.05
N TYR A 5 -3.19 17.55 16.33
CA TYR A 5 -3.30 16.09 16.37
C TYR A 5 -3.89 15.55 15.08
N VAL A 6 -3.66 14.26 14.87
CA VAL A 6 -4.28 13.49 13.80
C VAL A 6 -5.40 12.64 14.39
N GLU A 7 -6.57 12.70 13.78
CA GLU A 7 -7.71 11.89 14.12
C GLU A 7 -7.88 10.79 13.07
N ILE A 8 -7.95 9.55 13.51
CA ILE A 8 -8.17 8.38 12.66
C ILE A 8 -9.59 7.85 12.88
N ASP A 9 -10.35 7.81 11.81
CA ASP A 9 -11.74 7.34 11.78
C ASP A 9 -11.74 5.83 11.47
N LEU A 10 -11.91 5.00 12.50
CA LEU A 10 -11.89 3.54 12.36
C LEU A 10 -13.12 3.02 11.58
N ASP A 11 -14.26 3.69 11.67
CA ASP A 11 -15.48 3.29 10.93
C ASP A 11 -15.23 3.41 9.42
N LYS A 12 -14.51 4.47 8.99
CA LYS A 12 -14.09 4.62 7.60
C LYS A 12 -13.06 3.57 7.17
N ILE A 13 -12.11 3.21 8.03
CA ILE A 13 -11.19 2.10 7.76
C ILE A 13 -11.98 0.81 7.50
N GLY A 14 -12.93 0.49 8.37
CA GLY A 14 -13.80 -0.68 8.22
C GLY A 14 -14.66 -0.62 6.95
N ALA A 15 -15.25 0.54 6.65
CA ALA A 15 -16.05 0.74 5.45
C ALA A 15 -15.22 0.58 4.17
N ASN A 16 -14.02 1.15 4.11
CA ASN A 16 -13.09 0.98 2.99
C ASN A 16 -12.70 -0.49 2.79
N ALA A 17 -12.38 -1.20 3.88
CA ALA A 17 -12.04 -2.62 3.82
C ALA A 17 -13.20 -3.44 3.23
N ARG A 18 -14.44 -3.25 3.70
CA ARG A 18 -15.62 -3.91 3.15
C ARG A 18 -15.85 -3.58 1.67
N ALA A 19 -15.79 -2.30 1.31
CA ALA A 19 -15.98 -1.86 -0.07
C ALA A 19 -14.99 -2.53 -1.04
N ILE A 20 -13.71 -2.64 -0.63
CA ILE A 20 -12.67 -3.30 -1.42
C ILE A 20 -12.93 -4.80 -1.52
N THR A 21 -13.15 -5.48 -0.40
CA THR A 21 -13.30 -6.93 -0.38
C THR A 21 -14.56 -7.40 -1.09
N GLN A 22 -15.64 -6.62 -1.05
CA GLN A 22 -16.85 -6.91 -1.80
C GLN A 22 -16.70 -6.69 -3.30
N LYS A 23 -16.08 -5.57 -3.71
CA LYS A 23 -15.88 -5.26 -5.13
C LYS A 23 -14.94 -6.24 -5.82
N TYR A 24 -13.88 -6.63 -5.15
CA TYR A 24 -12.82 -7.51 -5.70
C TYR A 24 -12.87 -8.91 -5.09
N SER A 25 -14.07 -9.42 -4.86
CA SER A 25 -14.34 -10.71 -4.21
C SER A 25 -13.75 -11.95 -4.93
N ASP A 26 -13.24 -11.77 -6.13
CA ASP A 26 -12.48 -12.77 -6.87
C ASP A 26 -11.03 -12.97 -6.38
N TYR A 27 -10.52 -12.10 -5.47
CA TYR A 27 -9.31 -12.35 -4.71
C TYR A 27 -9.61 -13.16 -3.45
N LYS A 28 -8.75 -14.14 -3.16
CA LYS A 28 -8.82 -14.94 -1.94
C LYS A 28 -8.09 -14.27 -0.76
N TYR A 29 -7.00 -13.56 -1.07
CA TYR A 29 -6.15 -12.91 -0.06
C TYR A 29 -6.12 -11.41 -0.25
N PHE A 30 -6.57 -10.71 0.78
CA PHE A 30 -6.54 -9.25 0.87
C PHE A 30 -5.45 -8.85 1.86
N ILE A 31 -4.31 -8.40 1.34
CA ILE A 31 -3.10 -8.10 2.10
C ILE A 31 -3.04 -6.61 2.38
N ALA A 32 -3.35 -6.17 3.60
CA ALA A 32 -3.19 -4.78 4.00
C ALA A 32 -1.73 -4.46 4.32
N VAL A 33 -1.18 -3.42 3.70
CA VAL A 33 0.20 -2.96 3.91
C VAL A 33 0.22 -1.88 4.97
N LEU A 34 0.91 -2.15 6.09
CA LEU A 34 0.96 -1.30 7.27
C LEU A 34 2.33 -0.65 7.51
N LYS A 35 3.21 -0.63 6.50
CA LYS A 35 4.52 0.03 6.61
C LYS A 35 4.37 1.51 6.96
N GLY A 36 5.40 2.09 7.61
CA GLY A 36 5.38 3.48 8.05
C GLY A 36 4.27 3.74 9.07
N ASP A 37 4.11 2.82 10.04
CA ASP A 37 3.07 2.87 11.07
C ASP A 37 1.66 3.04 10.46
N GLY A 38 1.29 2.12 9.56
CA GLY A 38 0.02 2.18 8.85
C GLY A 38 -0.10 3.43 7.96
N TYR A 39 0.98 3.84 7.29
CA TYR A 39 1.04 5.12 6.56
C TYR A 39 0.66 6.32 7.45
N GLY A 40 1.07 6.27 8.72
CA GLY A 40 0.79 7.28 9.73
C GLY A 40 -0.59 7.17 10.40
N HIS A 41 -1.34 6.09 10.14
CA HIS A 41 -2.65 5.86 10.76
C HIS A 41 -2.57 5.07 12.07
N GLY A 42 -1.37 4.59 12.44
CA GLY A 42 -1.17 3.70 13.58
C GLY A 42 -1.41 2.23 13.25
N MET A 43 -0.79 1.31 14.01
CA MET A 43 -0.99 -0.13 13.83
C MET A 43 -2.37 -0.60 14.30
N GLU A 44 -3.06 0.16 15.14
CA GLU A 44 -4.38 -0.15 15.72
C GLU A 44 -5.46 -0.34 14.65
N VAL A 45 -5.31 0.30 13.49
CA VAL A 45 -6.23 0.15 12.35
C VAL A 45 -6.32 -1.30 11.84
N ALA A 46 -5.28 -2.11 12.12
CA ALA A 46 -5.22 -3.52 11.69
C ALA A 46 -6.40 -4.35 12.21
N ASN A 47 -6.80 -4.13 13.47
CA ASN A 47 -7.91 -4.88 14.06
C ASN A 47 -9.24 -4.58 13.37
N GLU A 48 -9.46 -3.32 13.02
CA GLU A 48 -10.67 -2.94 12.29
C GLU A 48 -10.67 -3.47 10.84
N MET A 49 -9.51 -3.42 10.16
CA MET A 49 -9.33 -4.04 8.86
C MET A 49 -9.61 -5.55 8.91
N TYR A 50 -9.07 -6.26 9.92
CA TYR A 50 -9.24 -7.71 10.08
C TYR A 50 -10.70 -8.10 10.28
N LYS A 51 -11.44 -7.36 11.11
CA LYS A 51 -12.88 -7.55 11.33
C LYS A 51 -13.71 -7.36 10.05
N ASN A 52 -13.20 -6.61 9.09
CA ASN A 52 -13.91 -6.21 7.88
C ASN A 52 -13.39 -6.88 6.59
N GLY A 53 -12.80 -8.08 6.73
CA GLY A 53 -12.50 -8.96 5.60
C GLY A 53 -11.06 -8.94 5.10
N ILE A 54 -10.19 -8.10 5.68
CA ILE A 54 -8.75 -8.21 5.44
C ILE A 54 -8.25 -9.45 6.18
N ASN A 55 -7.59 -10.35 5.47
CA ASN A 55 -7.19 -11.64 6.02
C ASN A 55 -5.68 -11.88 6.02
N TYR A 56 -4.91 -10.88 5.62
CA TYR A 56 -3.45 -10.91 5.63
C TYR A 56 -2.87 -9.49 5.80
N PHE A 57 -1.70 -9.37 6.41
CA PHE A 57 -1.04 -8.08 6.60
C PHE A 57 0.41 -8.11 6.10
N ALA A 58 0.95 -6.94 5.79
CA ALA A 58 2.33 -6.82 5.38
C ALA A 58 2.99 -5.57 5.97
N VAL A 59 4.20 -5.75 6.46
CA VAL A 59 5.09 -4.71 6.99
C VAL A 59 6.41 -4.70 6.23
N SER A 60 7.27 -3.73 6.48
CA SER A 60 8.58 -3.64 5.82
C SER A 60 9.77 -3.93 6.72
N SER A 61 9.58 -4.07 8.03
CA SER A 61 10.67 -4.37 8.97
C SER A 61 10.21 -5.21 10.16
N LEU A 62 11.19 -5.73 10.91
CA LEU A 62 10.91 -6.45 12.17
C LEU A 62 10.36 -5.52 13.25
N GLU A 63 10.79 -4.27 13.28
CA GLU A 63 10.31 -3.26 14.23
C GLU A 63 8.82 -2.99 14.01
N GLU A 64 8.41 -2.88 12.75
CA GLU A 64 6.98 -2.77 12.40
C GLU A 64 6.21 -4.05 12.74
N ALA A 65 6.81 -5.24 12.53
CA ALA A 65 6.21 -6.51 12.93
C ALA A 65 6.02 -6.62 14.45
N GLN A 66 7.01 -6.18 15.24
CA GLN A 66 6.88 -6.10 16.71
C GLN A 66 5.74 -5.16 17.12
N SER A 67 5.64 -3.99 16.49
CA SER A 67 4.57 -3.04 16.75
C SER A 67 3.20 -3.61 16.38
N PHE A 68 3.09 -4.27 15.23
CA PHE A 68 1.88 -4.98 14.82
C PHE A 68 1.46 -6.07 15.81
N ARG A 69 2.41 -6.88 16.32
CA ARG A 69 2.10 -7.96 17.26
C ARG A 69 1.64 -7.50 18.64
N LYS A 70 1.92 -6.25 19.02
CA LYS A 70 1.32 -5.64 20.23
C LYS A 70 -0.19 -5.42 20.06
N VAL A 71 -0.64 -5.20 18.83
CA VAL A 71 -2.04 -4.91 18.49
C VAL A 71 -2.79 -6.17 18.06
N ASN A 72 -2.17 -7.00 17.22
CA ASN A 72 -2.76 -8.23 16.71
C ASN A 72 -1.76 -9.40 16.77
N LYS A 73 -2.09 -10.40 17.58
CA LYS A 73 -1.18 -11.53 17.86
C LYS A 73 -1.23 -12.63 16.80
N ASP A 74 -2.37 -12.80 16.13
CA ASP A 74 -2.70 -14.03 15.41
C ASP A 74 -2.77 -13.85 13.89
N ALA A 75 -3.10 -12.65 13.40
CA ALA A 75 -3.27 -12.42 11.97
C ALA A 75 -2.00 -12.74 11.18
N PRO A 76 -2.11 -13.37 9.99
CA PRO A 76 -0.98 -13.62 9.11
C PRO A 76 -0.24 -12.33 8.77
N LEU A 77 1.10 -12.36 8.85
CA LEU A 77 1.95 -11.18 8.69
C LEU A 77 3.18 -11.49 7.84
N LEU A 78 3.36 -10.74 6.75
CA LEU A 78 4.51 -10.81 5.85
C LEU A 78 5.44 -9.62 6.08
N CYS A 79 6.74 -9.88 6.24
CA CYS A 79 7.76 -8.86 6.06
C CYS A 79 8.19 -8.80 4.60
N LEU A 80 7.94 -7.65 3.94
CA LEU A 80 8.23 -7.46 2.51
C LEU A 80 9.71 -7.27 2.20
N HIS A 81 10.53 -6.92 3.19
CA HIS A 81 11.98 -6.86 3.05
C HIS A 81 12.62 -8.15 3.60
N PRO A 82 13.76 -8.58 3.06
CA PRO A 82 14.52 -9.69 3.64
C PRO A 82 14.91 -9.37 5.08
N VAL A 83 14.70 -10.33 5.96
CA VAL A 83 15.09 -10.22 7.36
C VAL A 83 16.57 -10.60 7.50
N HIS A 84 17.35 -9.82 8.22
CA HIS A 84 18.75 -10.16 8.45
C HIS A 84 18.87 -11.52 9.17
N LEU A 85 19.79 -12.39 8.72
CA LEU A 85 19.88 -13.78 9.19
C LEU A 85 20.07 -13.90 10.71
N SER A 86 20.79 -12.97 11.35
CA SER A 86 20.95 -12.94 12.80
C SER A 86 19.66 -12.69 13.60
N ARG A 87 18.57 -12.27 12.90
CA ARG A 87 17.27 -11.95 13.53
C ARG A 87 16.17 -12.91 13.14
N ILE A 88 16.49 -14.03 12.50
CA ILE A 88 15.48 -15.01 12.06
C ILE A 88 14.74 -15.64 13.23
N GLU A 89 15.43 -15.91 14.34
CA GLU A 89 14.76 -16.41 15.57
C GLU A 89 13.74 -15.40 16.12
N GLU A 90 13.97 -14.12 15.94
CA GLU A 90 13.00 -13.10 16.29
C GLU A 90 11.79 -13.12 15.36
N ALA A 91 12.02 -13.23 14.04
CA ALA A 91 10.95 -13.38 13.05
C ALA A 91 10.07 -14.61 13.34
N LYS A 92 10.71 -15.72 13.76
CA LYS A 92 10.02 -16.95 14.21
C LYS A 92 9.11 -16.67 15.41
N ARG A 93 9.64 -16.03 16.47
CA ARG A 93 8.85 -15.69 17.66
C ARG A 93 7.66 -14.77 17.34
N LEU A 94 7.79 -13.94 16.33
CA LEU A 94 6.73 -13.06 15.85
C LEU A 94 5.73 -13.76 14.92
N ASN A 95 5.90 -15.07 14.67
CA ASN A 95 5.11 -15.82 13.67
C ASN A 95 5.02 -15.05 12.35
N LEU A 96 6.18 -14.69 11.82
CA LEU A 96 6.31 -13.81 10.66
C LEU A 96 6.64 -14.62 9.41
N THR A 97 5.89 -14.45 8.35
CA THR A 97 6.28 -14.88 7.01
C THR A 97 7.32 -13.90 6.47
N ILE A 98 8.40 -14.38 5.85
CA ILE A 98 9.47 -13.51 5.33
C ILE A 98 9.61 -13.59 3.81
N ALA A 99 10.13 -12.52 3.22
CA ALA A 99 10.47 -12.48 1.81
C ALA A 99 11.85 -13.08 1.54
N VAL A 100 11.94 -13.89 0.50
CA VAL A 100 13.18 -14.44 -0.07
C VAL A 100 13.33 -13.87 -1.48
N ASN A 101 14.48 -13.27 -1.78
CA ASN A 101 14.70 -12.49 -3.00
C ASN A 101 15.93 -12.91 -3.82
N GLU A 102 16.76 -13.84 -3.31
CA GLU A 102 17.95 -14.36 -4.00
C GLU A 102 18.35 -15.74 -3.46
N LEU A 103 19.08 -16.52 -4.27
CA LEU A 103 19.49 -17.87 -3.89
C LEU A 103 20.51 -17.91 -2.75
N ASP A 104 21.46 -16.99 -2.69
CA ASP A 104 22.45 -16.97 -1.63
C ASP A 104 21.81 -16.73 -0.25
N TYR A 105 20.89 -15.77 -0.18
CA TYR A 105 20.12 -15.55 1.04
C TYR A 105 19.33 -16.80 1.44
N LEU A 106 18.67 -17.48 0.48
CA LEU A 106 17.90 -18.70 0.76
C LEU A 106 18.80 -19.83 1.28
N LYS A 107 19.96 -20.08 0.65
CA LYS A 107 20.92 -21.10 1.11
C LYS A 107 21.31 -20.87 2.56
N ARG A 108 21.78 -19.66 2.85
CA ARG A 108 22.20 -19.27 4.21
C ARG A 108 21.06 -19.31 5.22
N LEU A 109 19.84 -19.02 4.79
CA LEU A 109 18.63 -19.11 5.63
C LEU A 109 18.32 -20.58 5.97
N LEU A 110 18.44 -21.50 5.02
CA LEU A 110 18.23 -22.93 5.22
C LEU A 110 19.31 -23.55 6.11
N ASP A 111 20.56 -23.08 6.00
CA ASP A 111 21.70 -23.51 6.83
C ASP A 111 21.51 -23.20 8.33
N LEU A 112 20.58 -22.29 8.68
CA LEU A 112 20.24 -22.01 10.08
C LEU A 112 19.50 -23.18 10.76
N ASN A 113 19.05 -24.18 10.00
CA ASN A 113 18.35 -25.38 10.50
C ASN A 113 17.20 -25.06 11.48
N ILE A 114 16.36 -24.12 11.09
CA ILE A 114 15.22 -23.66 11.91
C ILE A 114 14.23 -24.81 12.09
N ASP A 115 14.02 -25.20 13.34
CA ASP A 115 13.08 -26.27 13.69
C ASP A 115 11.64 -25.76 13.73
N CYS A 116 11.06 -25.48 12.55
CA CYS A 116 9.63 -25.18 12.39
C CYS A 116 9.24 -25.09 10.91
N ASN A 117 7.93 -25.13 10.62
CA ASN A 117 7.37 -24.84 9.30
C ASN A 117 7.41 -23.33 9.04
N PHE A 118 8.59 -22.80 8.75
CA PHE A 118 8.80 -21.37 8.54
C PHE A 118 8.27 -20.96 7.16
N LYS A 119 7.36 -19.99 7.15
CA LYS A 119 6.69 -19.57 5.91
C LYS A 119 7.51 -18.54 5.19
N VAL A 120 7.61 -18.69 3.86
CA VAL A 120 8.32 -17.76 3.00
C VAL A 120 7.50 -17.39 1.76
N HIS A 121 7.70 -16.15 1.28
CA HIS A 121 7.25 -15.71 -0.03
C HIS A 121 8.47 -15.42 -0.92
N LEU A 122 8.48 -15.98 -2.13
CA LEU A 122 9.49 -15.63 -3.13
C LEU A 122 9.15 -14.29 -3.79
N GLN A 123 10.10 -13.39 -3.85
CA GLN A 123 9.96 -12.14 -4.57
C GLN A 123 10.58 -12.25 -5.96
N ILE A 124 9.80 -11.92 -6.98
CA ILE A 124 10.23 -11.90 -8.40
C ILE A 124 10.42 -10.44 -8.82
N ASP A 125 11.58 -10.12 -9.34
CA ASP A 125 11.83 -8.80 -9.94
C ASP A 125 11.56 -8.83 -11.44
N THR A 126 10.38 -8.42 -11.80
CA THR A 126 9.91 -8.43 -13.18
C THR A 126 10.30 -7.19 -13.98
N GLY A 127 11.04 -6.27 -13.37
CA GLY A 127 11.47 -5.02 -14.01
C GLY A 127 11.38 -3.79 -13.12
N PHE A 128 11.05 -3.94 -11.83
CA PHE A 128 11.16 -2.85 -10.86
C PHE A 128 12.63 -2.53 -10.52
N ASN A 129 13.52 -3.51 -10.68
CA ASN A 129 14.97 -3.43 -10.45
C ASN A 129 15.35 -3.02 -9.02
N ARG A 130 14.70 -3.65 -8.04
CA ARG A 130 14.97 -3.39 -6.62
C ARG A 130 15.36 -4.65 -5.86
N LEU A 131 14.49 -5.62 -5.77
CA LEU A 131 14.68 -6.89 -5.06
C LEU A 131 13.93 -7.99 -5.79
N GLY A 132 14.49 -9.20 -5.83
CA GLY A 132 13.81 -10.38 -6.35
C GLY A 132 14.60 -11.13 -7.42
N PHE A 133 14.16 -12.34 -7.69
CA PHE A 133 14.69 -13.23 -8.71
C PHE A 133 14.37 -12.73 -10.12
N LYS A 134 15.32 -12.84 -11.04
CA LYS A 134 15.17 -12.45 -12.46
C LYS A 134 15.39 -13.61 -13.44
N ASP A 135 15.63 -14.80 -12.96
CA ASP A 135 15.89 -15.97 -13.80
C ASP A 135 14.97 -17.13 -13.41
N LYS A 136 14.35 -17.77 -14.40
CA LYS A 136 13.42 -18.89 -14.19
C LYS A 136 14.07 -20.13 -13.57
N ASN A 137 15.37 -20.37 -13.87
CA ASN A 137 16.07 -21.51 -13.30
C ASN A 137 16.38 -21.26 -11.83
N GLU A 138 16.78 -20.02 -11.47
CA GLU A 138 16.96 -19.65 -10.06
C GLU A 138 15.65 -19.77 -9.27
N VAL A 139 14.52 -19.31 -9.83
CA VAL A 139 13.19 -19.49 -9.23
C VAL A 139 12.87 -20.96 -9.02
N LYS A 140 13.12 -21.82 -10.04
CA LYS A 140 12.91 -23.27 -9.93
C LYS A 140 13.78 -23.88 -8.84
N ILE A 141 15.08 -23.55 -8.80
CA ILE A 141 16.01 -24.00 -7.76
C ILE A 141 15.52 -23.56 -6.36
N ALA A 142 15.10 -22.30 -6.21
CA ALA A 142 14.60 -21.80 -4.93
C ALA A 142 13.35 -22.57 -4.47
N VAL A 143 12.40 -22.83 -5.36
CA VAL A 143 11.20 -23.63 -5.07
C VAL A 143 11.57 -25.06 -4.65
N ASP A 144 12.49 -25.71 -5.39
CA ASP A 144 12.93 -27.07 -5.06
C ASP A 144 13.64 -27.13 -3.71
N MET A 145 14.50 -26.16 -3.40
CA MET A 145 15.18 -26.07 -2.10
C MET A 145 14.19 -25.90 -0.95
N ILE A 146 13.18 -25.03 -1.10
CA ILE A 146 12.14 -24.84 -0.08
C ILE A 146 11.34 -26.12 0.10
N ASN A 147 10.90 -26.77 -0.99
CA ASN A 147 10.13 -28.01 -0.94
C ASN A 147 10.91 -29.20 -0.35
N GLY A 148 12.24 -29.19 -0.42
CA GLY A 148 13.14 -30.16 0.19
C GLY A 148 13.54 -29.85 1.63
N SER A 149 12.94 -28.84 2.25
CA SER A 149 13.29 -28.35 3.58
C SER A 149 12.06 -28.33 4.53
N ASN A 150 12.27 -27.85 5.75
CA ASN A 150 11.18 -27.61 6.71
C ASN A 150 10.46 -26.25 6.47
N PHE A 151 10.78 -25.57 5.39
CA PHE A 151 10.14 -24.30 5.06
C PHE A 151 8.87 -24.52 4.22
N VAL A 152 7.95 -23.57 4.30
CA VAL A 152 6.70 -23.61 3.56
C VAL A 152 6.70 -22.46 2.54
N LEU A 153 6.67 -22.78 1.26
CA LEU A 153 6.43 -21.79 0.21
C LEU A 153 4.95 -21.39 0.26
N GLU A 154 4.65 -20.35 1.02
CA GLU A 154 3.28 -19.85 1.18
C GLU A 154 2.89 -18.92 0.03
N GLY A 155 3.84 -18.18 -0.55
CA GLY A 155 3.51 -17.25 -1.60
C GLY A 155 4.64 -16.90 -2.56
N ILE A 156 4.24 -16.24 -3.65
CA ILE A 156 5.13 -15.66 -4.65
C ILE A 156 4.60 -14.31 -5.10
N TYR A 157 5.47 -13.32 -5.28
CA TYR A 157 5.01 -11.98 -5.63
C TYR A 157 6.02 -11.17 -6.44
N GLN A 158 5.52 -10.12 -7.07
CA GLN A 158 6.28 -9.05 -7.70
C GLN A 158 5.70 -7.68 -7.32
N HIS A 159 6.33 -6.60 -7.77
CA HIS A 159 5.79 -5.26 -7.62
C HIS A 159 5.84 -4.50 -8.95
N PHE A 160 4.71 -3.88 -9.32
CA PHE A 160 4.67 -3.06 -10.53
C PHE A 160 5.40 -1.74 -10.32
N ALA A 161 6.24 -1.36 -11.28
CA ALA A 161 6.91 -0.06 -11.32
C ALA A 161 5.91 1.04 -11.71
N THR A 162 4.98 0.71 -12.59
CA THR A 162 4.00 1.63 -13.13
C THR A 162 2.61 1.00 -13.14
N ALA A 163 1.57 1.82 -13.18
CA ALA A 163 0.19 1.42 -13.37
C ALA A 163 -0.56 2.52 -14.13
N GLY A 164 0.10 3.11 -15.13
CA GLY A 164 -0.45 4.16 -15.97
C GLY A 164 -1.46 3.66 -17.00
N ILE A 165 -2.03 4.58 -17.76
CA ILE A 165 -2.90 4.27 -18.90
C ILE A 165 -2.01 3.83 -20.07
N PHE A 166 -2.33 2.68 -20.70
CA PHE A 166 -1.54 2.12 -21.82
C PHE A 166 -0.05 1.99 -21.51
N ASP A 167 0.25 1.50 -20.33
CA ASP A 167 1.61 1.40 -19.84
C ASP A 167 2.30 0.12 -20.35
N PRO A 168 3.27 0.23 -21.27
CA PRO A 168 3.98 -0.94 -21.81
C PRO A 168 4.80 -1.68 -20.73
N HIS A 169 5.27 -0.97 -19.70
CA HIS A 169 6.04 -1.60 -18.62
C HIS A 169 5.17 -2.51 -17.76
N TRP A 170 3.89 -2.16 -17.57
CA TRP A 170 2.95 -3.06 -16.87
C TRP A 170 2.78 -4.39 -17.63
N ASP A 171 2.57 -4.33 -18.96
CA ASP A 171 2.46 -5.51 -19.81
C ASP A 171 3.77 -6.32 -19.84
N GLU A 172 4.90 -5.65 -19.88
CA GLU A 172 6.23 -6.27 -19.83
C GLU A 172 6.42 -7.02 -18.50
N GLN A 173 6.12 -6.39 -17.37
CA GLN A 173 6.25 -7.02 -16.05
C GLN A 173 5.32 -8.24 -15.90
N VAL A 174 4.12 -8.22 -16.49
CA VAL A 174 3.25 -9.39 -16.52
C VAL A 174 3.85 -10.53 -17.36
N ARG A 175 4.46 -10.21 -18.51
CA ARG A 175 5.16 -11.22 -19.35
C ARG A 175 6.36 -11.81 -18.60
N ASN A 176 7.20 -10.96 -18.02
CA ASN A 176 8.38 -11.37 -17.26
C ASN A 176 8.00 -12.25 -16.07
N PHE A 177 6.92 -11.92 -15.35
CA PHE A 177 6.44 -12.77 -14.26
C PHE A 177 6.08 -14.17 -14.77
N LYS A 178 5.33 -14.27 -15.86
CA LYS A 178 4.99 -15.56 -16.47
C LYS A 178 6.22 -16.34 -16.96
N GLU A 179 7.19 -15.64 -17.54
CA GLU A 179 8.44 -16.25 -17.99
C GLU A 179 9.25 -16.76 -16.80
N PHE A 180 9.50 -15.93 -15.79
CA PHE A 180 10.34 -16.30 -14.64
C PHE A 180 9.71 -17.38 -13.76
N THR A 181 8.38 -17.53 -13.82
CA THR A 181 7.66 -18.60 -13.12
C THR A 181 7.29 -19.79 -14.00
N SER A 182 7.75 -19.85 -15.26
CA SER A 182 7.32 -20.86 -16.23
C SER A 182 7.73 -22.29 -15.92
N LEU A 183 8.74 -22.50 -15.07
CA LEU A 183 9.22 -23.80 -14.64
C LEU A 183 8.62 -24.32 -13.34
N ILE A 184 7.65 -23.56 -12.75
CA ILE A 184 6.97 -23.94 -11.51
C ILE A 184 5.45 -23.95 -11.72
N ASP A 185 4.73 -24.70 -10.89
CA ASP A 185 3.28 -24.73 -10.91
C ASP A 185 2.70 -23.71 -9.89
N LEU A 186 2.25 -22.57 -10.40
CA LEU A 186 1.66 -21.51 -9.57
C LEU A 186 0.38 -21.95 -8.83
N ASN A 187 -0.33 -22.99 -9.31
CA ASN A 187 -1.54 -23.49 -8.65
C ASN A 187 -1.21 -24.20 -7.32
N LYS A 188 0.04 -24.63 -7.14
CA LYS A 188 0.52 -25.22 -5.88
C LYS A 188 0.94 -24.20 -4.84
N ILE A 189 1.01 -22.91 -5.21
CA ILE A 189 1.40 -21.82 -4.34
C ILE A 189 0.13 -21.09 -3.86
N PRO A 190 -0.19 -21.12 -2.56
CA PRO A 190 -1.44 -20.56 -2.06
C PRO A 190 -1.66 -19.09 -2.38
N ILE A 191 -0.60 -18.26 -2.27
CA ILE A 191 -0.69 -16.81 -2.39
C ILE A 191 0.18 -16.30 -3.54
N VAL A 192 -0.44 -16.04 -4.69
CA VAL A 192 0.21 -15.38 -5.83
C VAL A 192 -0.28 -13.93 -5.89
N HIS A 193 0.60 -12.96 -5.61
CA HIS A 193 0.18 -11.57 -5.49
C HIS A 193 1.08 -10.59 -6.25
N MET A 194 0.50 -9.93 -7.25
CA MET A 194 1.20 -8.96 -8.11
C MET A 194 0.76 -7.52 -7.83
N GLY A 195 -0.56 -7.32 -7.66
CA GLY A 195 -1.19 -6.00 -7.58
C GLY A 195 -0.91 -5.22 -6.31
N SER A 196 -0.94 -3.89 -6.47
CA SER A 196 -1.02 -2.90 -5.39
C SER A 196 -2.35 -2.15 -5.47
N SER A 197 -2.61 -1.19 -4.56
CA SER A 197 -3.81 -0.34 -4.63
C SER A 197 -4.04 0.25 -6.02
N VAL A 198 -2.99 0.82 -6.62
CA VAL A 198 -3.11 1.49 -7.91
C VAL A 198 -3.48 0.50 -9.00
N SER A 199 -2.74 -0.61 -9.13
CA SER A 199 -3.02 -1.60 -10.17
C SER A 199 -4.36 -2.31 -9.97
N MET A 200 -4.78 -2.56 -8.72
CA MET A 200 -6.11 -3.11 -8.43
C MET A 200 -7.24 -2.20 -8.91
N LEU A 201 -7.10 -0.89 -8.69
CA LEU A 201 -8.11 0.10 -9.08
C LEU A 201 -8.12 0.43 -10.57
N THR A 202 -7.03 0.16 -11.29
CA THR A 202 -6.83 0.64 -12.67
C THR A 202 -6.65 -0.45 -13.72
N HIS A 203 -6.30 -1.67 -13.32
CA HIS A 203 -6.02 -2.79 -14.21
C HIS A 203 -6.82 -4.04 -13.82
N PRO A 204 -7.15 -4.90 -14.79
CA PRO A 204 -7.80 -6.17 -14.50
C PRO A 204 -6.86 -7.10 -13.75
N LYS A 205 -7.46 -7.91 -12.87
CA LYS A 205 -6.77 -8.99 -12.17
C LYS A 205 -6.16 -9.98 -13.16
N GLN A 206 -4.93 -10.43 -12.92
CA GLN A 206 -4.37 -11.54 -13.67
C GLN A 206 -4.99 -12.86 -13.20
N PRO A 207 -5.41 -13.76 -14.10
CA PRO A 207 -6.18 -14.98 -13.76
C PRO A 207 -5.50 -15.88 -12.73
N PHE A 208 -4.17 -15.94 -12.74
CA PHE A 208 -3.37 -16.77 -11.84
C PHE A 208 -3.09 -16.14 -10.48
N THR A 209 -3.50 -14.87 -10.24
CA THR A 209 -3.28 -14.21 -8.95
C THR A 209 -4.41 -14.53 -7.98
N THR A 210 -4.03 -14.84 -6.74
CA THR A 210 -4.97 -15.15 -5.65
C THR A 210 -5.00 -14.09 -4.58
N GLY A 211 -4.01 -13.17 -4.56
CA GLY A 211 -3.88 -12.12 -3.58
C GLY A 211 -3.60 -10.73 -4.17
N VAL A 212 -3.93 -9.69 -3.41
CA VAL A 212 -3.65 -8.29 -3.74
C VAL A 212 -3.14 -7.55 -2.50
N ARG A 213 -2.14 -6.65 -2.69
CA ARG A 213 -1.60 -5.83 -1.61
C ARG A 213 -2.18 -4.43 -1.67
N MET A 214 -2.85 -4.02 -0.61
CA MET A 214 -3.48 -2.71 -0.51
C MET A 214 -2.68 -1.82 0.46
N GLY A 215 -2.16 -0.73 -0.05
CA GLY A 215 -1.60 0.37 0.73
C GLY A 215 -2.65 1.48 0.81
N ILE A 216 -2.45 2.54 0.01
CA ILE A 216 -3.24 3.78 0.10
C ILE A 216 -4.76 3.62 -0.04
N ALA A 217 -5.24 2.63 -0.81
CA ALA A 217 -6.68 2.46 -1.03
C ALA A 217 -7.43 2.14 0.27
N ILE A 218 -6.87 1.30 1.15
CA ILE A 218 -7.56 0.91 2.38
C ILE A 218 -7.68 2.08 3.36
N TYR A 219 -6.81 3.08 3.24
CA TYR A 219 -6.90 4.33 4.02
C TYR A 219 -7.82 5.38 3.39
N GLY A 220 -8.49 5.04 2.28
CA GLY A 220 -9.49 5.88 1.66
C GLY A 220 -9.02 6.74 0.49
N TYR A 221 -7.82 6.49 -0.03
CA TYR A 221 -7.30 7.26 -1.17
C TYR A 221 -7.56 6.52 -2.47
N ASN A 222 -8.53 7.04 -3.23
CA ASN A 222 -8.83 6.55 -4.56
C ASN A 222 -7.92 7.25 -5.58
N VAL A 223 -7.10 6.46 -6.30
CA VAL A 223 -6.27 6.97 -7.39
C VAL A 223 -7.00 6.95 -8.74
N ALA A 224 -8.17 6.32 -8.79
CA ALA A 224 -9.05 6.38 -9.94
C ALA A 224 -10.00 7.59 -9.78
N PRO A 225 -10.08 8.52 -10.75
CA PRO A 225 -11.01 9.65 -10.67
C PRO A 225 -12.48 9.18 -10.55
N ASP A 226 -13.23 9.82 -9.66
CA ASP A 226 -14.59 9.41 -9.30
C ASP A 226 -15.65 9.73 -10.35
N SER A 227 -15.33 10.50 -11.39
CA SER A 227 -16.29 10.87 -12.45
C SER A 227 -15.65 10.78 -13.83
N LEU A 228 -16.35 10.14 -14.75
CA LEU A 228 -16.06 10.24 -16.17
C LEU A 228 -16.66 11.54 -16.67
N SER A 229 -15.87 12.60 -16.71
CA SER A 229 -16.20 13.83 -17.43
C SER A 229 -15.87 13.67 -18.91
N ASN A 230 -16.27 14.63 -19.75
CA ASN A 230 -15.88 14.65 -21.17
C ASN A 230 -14.45 15.18 -21.38
N SER A 231 -13.61 15.17 -20.35
CA SER A 231 -12.24 15.62 -20.43
C SER A 231 -11.39 14.71 -21.33
N PRO A 232 -10.29 15.21 -21.92
CA PRO A 232 -9.37 14.39 -22.70
C PRO A 232 -8.82 13.17 -21.91
N LYS A 233 -8.65 13.32 -20.58
CA LYS A 233 -8.22 12.24 -19.68
C LYS A 233 -9.26 11.13 -19.60
N ASP A 234 -10.55 11.47 -19.56
CA ASP A 234 -11.62 10.47 -19.48
C ASP A 234 -11.86 9.76 -20.81
N LYS A 235 -11.63 10.43 -21.94
CA LYS A 235 -11.61 9.77 -23.26
C LYS A 235 -10.49 8.73 -23.32
N LEU A 236 -9.28 9.04 -22.90
CA LEU A 236 -8.17 8.10 -22.81
C LEU A 236 -8.50 6.92 -21.89
N ARG A 237 -9.19 7.17 -20.79
CA ARG A 237 -9.60 6.16 -19.82
C ARG A 237 -10.63 5.21 -20.41
N LYS A 238 -11.64 5.71 -21.13
CA LYS A 238 -12.60 4.87 -21.87
C LYS A 238 -11.90 3.99 -22.91
N MET A 239 -10.94 4.56 -23.66
CA MET A 239 -10.15 3.79 -24.63
C MET A 239 -9.33 2.68 -23.93
N ARG A 240 -8.69 2.97 -22.80
CA ARG A 240 -7.99 1.96 -21.99
C ARG A 240 -8.95 0.86 -21.52
N ASN A 241 -10.10 1.23 -20.95
CA ASN A 241 -11.08 0.28 -20.45
C ASN A 241 -11.53 -0.67 -21.57
N ASN A 242 -11.89 -0.12 -22.73
CA ASN A 242 -12.26 -0.92 -23.91
C ASN A 242 -11.13 -1.85 -24.39
N TYR A 243 -9.88 -1.38 -24.34
CA TYR A 243 -8.72 -2.20 -24.64
C TYR A 243 -8.62 -3.40 -23.68
N PHE A 244 -8.74 -3.18 -22.37
CA PHE A 244 -8.66 -4.24 -21.37
C PHE A 244 -9.85 -5.20 -21.44
N ILE A 245 -11.07 -4.69 -21.66
CA ILE A 245 -12.27 -5.51 -21.85
C ILE A 245 -12.02 -6.52 -22.97
N LYS A 246 -11.53 -6.07 -24.13
CA LYS A 246 -11.22 -6.95 -25.26
C LYS A 246 -10.05 -7.89 -24.97
N LYS A 247 -8.94 -7.36 -24.44
CA LYS A 247 -7.70 -8.13 -24.21
C LYS A 247 -7.88 -9.26 -23.22
N TYR A 248 -8.65 -9.03 -22.15
CA TYR A 248 -8.82 -9.99 -21.05
C TYR A 248 -10.20 -10.66 -21.03
N ASN A 249 -11.05 -10.37 -22.00
CA ASN A 249 -12.42 -10.89 -22.10
C ASN A 249 -13.20 -10.75 -20.78
N ILE A 250 -13.18 -9.54 -20.20
CA ILE A 250 -13.87 -9.19 -18.95
C ILE A 250 -15.18 -8.48 -19.23
N SER A 251 -16.09 -8.44 -18.24
CA SER A 251 -17.36 -7.73 -18.36
C SER A 251 -17.15 -6.24 -18.67
N GLU A 252 -17.96 -5.67 -19.55
CA GLU A 252 -17.97 -4.25 -19.88
C GLU A 252 -18.18 -3.37 -18.64
N THR A 253 -18.91 -3.87 -17.64
CA THR A 253 -19.18 -3.16 -16.39
C THR A 253 -18.04 -3.23 -15.37
N TYR A 254 -16.97 -3.97 -15.64
CA TYR A 254 -15.88 -4.17 -14.68
C TYR A 254 -15.28 -2.85 -14.14
N PHE A 255 -15.13 -1.85 -15.02
CA PHE A 255 -14.58 -0.54 -14.67
C PHE A 255 -15.66 0.49 -14.26
N ASP A 256 -16.95 0.18 -14.42
CA ASP A 256 -18.04 1.12 -14.17
C ASP A 256 -18.48 1.14 -12.71
N VAL A 257 -18.20 0.09 -11.97
CA VAL A 257 -18.54 0.00 -10.55
C VAL A 257 -17.63 0.94 -9.76
N LYS A 258 -18.22 2.04 -9.30
CA LYS A 258 -17.53 2.95 -8.38
C LYS A 258 -17.25 2.23 -7.07
N ILE A 259 -16.09 2.50 -6.51
CA ILE A 259 -15.73 2.14 -5.15
C ILE A 259 -15.73 3.43 -4.31
N ASP A 260 -16.57 3.47 -3.29
CA ASP A 260 -16.61 4.61 -2.37
C ASP A 260 -15.57 4.40 -1.28
N LEU A 261 -14.43 5.08 -1.43
CA LEU A 261 -13.34 5.08 -0.48
C LEU A 261 -13.28 6.45 0.20
N GLN A 262 -13.32 6.46 1.52
CA GLN A 262 -13.33 7.68 2.31
C GLN A 262 -12.01 7.85 3.07
N PRO A 263 -11.29 9.00 2.91
CA PRO A 263 -10.10 9.28 3.70
C PRO A 263 -10.38 9.18 5.21
N ALA A 264 -9.61 8.32 5.87
CA ALA A 264 -9.80 8.00 7.28
C ALA A 264 -9.01 8.92 8.22
N MET A 265 -8.08 9.72 7.68
CA MET A 265 -7.22 10.60 8.46
C MET A 265 -7.68 12.06 8.32
N LYS A 266 -7.72 12.77 9.45
CA LYS A 266 -7.91 14.22 9.50
C LYS A 266 -6.88 14.84 10.42
N MET A 267 -6.20 15.88 9.96
CA MET A 267 -5.35 16.71 10.81
C MET A 267 -6.16 17.86 11.37
N LYS A 268 -6.09 18.05 12.69
CA LYS A 268 -6.73 19.14 13.40
C LYS A 268 -5.69 19.96 14.14
N THR A 269 -5.88 21.28 14.13
CA THR A 269 -5.00 22.22 14.83
C THR A 269 -5.80 23.42 15.29
N ARG A 270 -5.27 24.18 16.25
CA ARG A 270 -5.87 25.44 16.71
C ARG A 270 -5.15 26.63 16.10
N ILE A 271 -5.85 27.77 16.03
CA ILE A 271 -5.23 29.06 15.72
C ILE A 271 -4.58 29.57 16.98
N LEU A 272 -3.27 29.83 16.93
CA LEU A 272 -2.52 30.45 18.05
C LEU A 272 -2.78 31.95 18.11
N GLN A 273 -2.81 32.61 16.94
CA GLN A 273 -2.98 34.04 16.83
C GLN A 273 -3.58 34.41 15.48
N LEU A 274 -4.46 35.38 15.47
CA LEU A 274 -4.84 36.14 14.28
C LEU A 274 -4.09 37.46 14.28
N LYS A 275 -3.47 37.79 13.15
CA LYS A 275 -2.66 38.99 12.99
C LYS A 275 -3.08 39.74 11.72
N LYS A 276 -3.39 41.03 11.87
CA LYS A 276 -3.59 41.90 10.70
C LYS A 276 -2.24 42.19 10.05
N VAL A 277 -2.15 42.05 8.74
CA VAL A 277 -1.00 42.37 7.92
C VAL A 277 -1.50 43.31 6.82
N ASN A 278 -0.95 44.52 6.75
CA ASN A 278 -1.40 45.50 5.77
C ASN A 278 -0.74 45.24 4.40
N LYS A 279 -1.34 45.76 3.37
CA LYS A 279 -0.76 45.75 2.02
C LYS A 279 0.67 46.29 2.03
N GLY A 280 1.60 45.52 1.42
CA GLY A 280 3.03 45.86 1.31
C GLY A 280 3.88 45.38 2.48
N GLU A 281 3.27 44.88 3.60
CA GLU A 281 4.03 44.24 4.67
C GLU A 281 4.43 42.82 4.25
N TRP A 282 5.56 42.36 4.77
CA TRP A 282 6.09 41.04 4.49
C TRP A 282 6.08 40.15 5.72
N PHE A 283 6.07 38.82 5.50
CA PHE A 283 6.14 37.81 6.55
C PHE A 283 6.84 36.53 6.07
N GLY A 284 7.19 35.69 7.05
CA GLY A 284 7.93 34.44 6.82
C GLY A 284 9.44 34.64 6.72
N TYR A 285 10.17 33.51 6.74
CA TYR A 285 11.62 33.53 6.58
C TYR A 285 12.02 34.10 5.22
N ASN A 286 13.08 34.93 5.20
CA ASN A 286 13.60 35.63 4.02
C ASN A 286 12.56 36.55 3.36
N ALA A 287 11.58 37.07 4.13
CA ALA A 287 10.50 37.91 3.60
C ALA A 287 9.82 37.24 2.37
N SER A 288 9.60 35.93 2.46
CA SER A 288 9.20 35.08 1.33
C SER A 288 7.82 35.40 0.77
N TYR A 289 7.02 36.20 1.47
CA TYR A 289 5.73 36.67 1.03
C TYR A 289 5.55 38.16 1.38
N THR A 290 5.03 38.91 0.44
CA THR A 290 4.58 40.29 0.67
C THR A 290 3.08 40.37 0.40
N ALA A 291 2.33 40.99 1.29
CA ALA A 291 0.88 41.09 1.18
C ALA A 291 0.47 42.04 0.05
N ASP A 292 -0.26 41.54 -0.93
CA ASP A 292 -0.76 42.32 -2.08
C ASP A 292 -1.99 43.17 -1.71
N GLU A 293 -2.64 42.82 -0.61
CA GLU A 293 -3.79 43.54 -0.01
C GLU A 293 -3.76 43.39 1.52
N ASP A 294 -4.64 44.06 2.24
CA ASP A 294 -4.81 43.89 3.67
C ASP A 294 -5.37 42.48 3.96
N ILE A 295 -4.65 41.71 4.76
CA ILE A 295 -5.02 40.31 5.08
C ILE A 295 -5.07 40.05 6.59
N ILE A 296 -5.76 38.98 6.98
CA ILE A 296 -5.68 38.41 8.30
C ILE A 296 -4.85 37.13 8.23
N LEU A 297 -3.69 37.13 8.88
CA LEU A 297 -2.80 35.99 8.97
C LEU A 297 -3.17 35.14 10.18
N ALA A 298 -3.45 33.86 9.98
CA ALA A 298 -3.63 32.88 11.06
C ALA A 298 -2.34 32.12 11.32
N ILE A 299 -1.85 32.18 12.54
CA ILE A 299 -0.67 31.44 12.98
C ILE A 299 -1.12 30.10 13.58
N LEU A 300 -0.59 29.00 13.04
CA LEU A 300 -0.92 27.65 13.45
C LEU A 300 0.32 26.94 14.04
N PRO A 301 0.20 26.10 15.08
CA PRO A 301 1.31 25.34 15.68
C PRO A 301 1.62 24.07 14.86
N VAL A 302 1.64 24.16 13.54
CA VAL A 302 1.95 23.07 12.62
C VAL A 302 2.93 23.54 11.55
N GLY A 303 3.82 22.66 11.13
CA GLY A 303 4.82 22.97 10.13
C GLY A 303 5.49 21.69 9.59
N TYR A 304 6.69 21.87 9.03
CA TYR A 304 7.42 20.76 8.40
C TYR A 304 7.70 19.59 9.36
N ASN A 305 7.91 19.88 10.65
CA ASN A 305 8.09 18.85 11.67
C ASN A 305 6.82 18.01 11.95
N ASN A 306 5.67 18.51 11.52
CA ASN A 306 4.38 17.82 11.61
C ASN A 306 3.93 17.19 10.27
N GLY A 307 4.85 17.02 9.32
CA GLY A 307 4.57 16.43 8.01
C GLY A 307 4.08 17.41 6.94
N ILE A 308 3.97 18.72 7.23
CA ILE A 308 3.64 19.75 6.24
C ILE A 308 4.95 20.22 5.58
N GLY A 309 5.37 19.50 4.54
CA GLY A 309 6.63 19.77 3.85
C GLY A 309 6.66 21.12 3.14
N HIS A 310 7.86 21.67 2.93
CA HIS A 310 8.10 22.94 2.22
C HIS A 310 7.47 22.99 0.82
N ALA A 311 7.30 21.86 0.14
CA ALA A 311 6.62 21.75 -1.15
C ALA A 311 5.14 22.17 -1.12
N ASN A 312 4.56 22.35 0.08
CA ASN A 312 3.20 22.86 0.26
C ASN A 312 3.13 24.39 0.35
N HIS A 313 4.26 25.08 0.23
CA HIS A 313 4.28 26.55 0.19
C HIS A 313 3.36 27.08 -0.93
N GLY A 314 2.54 28.09 -0.61
CA GLY A 314 1.58 28.69 -1.54
C GLY A 314 0.35 27.83 -1.87
N ARG A 315 0.18 26.64 -1.28
CA ARG A 315 -1.04 25.85 -1.47
C ARG A 315 -2.18 26.40 -0.63
N GLN A 316 -3.38 26.40 -1.23
CA GLN A 316 -4.61 26.72 -0.51
C GLN A 316 -5.01 25.58 0.41
N VAL A 317 -5.49 25.94 1.60
CA VAL A 317 -6.13 25.02 2.54
C VAL A 317 -7.57 25.44 2.77
N VAL A 318 -8.47 24.47 2.92
CA VAL A 318 -9.85 24.76 3.31
C VAL A 318 -9.93 24.67 4.83
N ILE A 319 -10.37 25.76 5.46
CA ILE A 319 -10.65 25.79 6.90
C ILE A 319 -12.09 25.35 7.08
N CYS A 320 -12.29 24.14 7.62
CA CYS A 320 -13.61 23.71 8.08
C CYS A 320 -13.78 24.13 9.54
N LEU A 321 -14.58 25.14 9.79
CA LEU A 321 -15.00 25.52 11.14
C LEU A 321 -15.94 24.41 11.66
N LEU A 322 -15.44 23.60 12.57
CA LEU A 322 -16.30 22.75 13.39
C LEU A 322 -17.06 23.69 14.35
N TYR A 323 -18.33 23.93 14.09
CA TYR A 323 -19.20 24.50 15.07
C TYR A 323 -19.25 23.54 16.27
N THR A 324 -18.58 23.89 17.35
CA THR A 324 -18.94 23.35 18.66
C THR A 324 -20.23 24.04 19.03
N SER A 325 -21.34 23.29 19.12
CA SER A 325 -22.54 23.79 19.79
C SER A 325 -22.15 24.37 21.15
N PRO A 326 -22.60 25.59 21.50
CA PRO A 326 -22.48 26.01 22.87
C PRO A 326 -23.33 25.06 23.71
N SER A 327 -22.68 24.43 24.70
CA SER A 327 -23.33 23.67 25.75
C SER A 327 -24.17 24.58 26.62
#